data_546bcc2d0429e371aa25949fe7fbe073
#
_entry.id   546bcc2d0429e371aa25949fe7fbe073
#
_cell.length_a   1.000
_cell.length_b   1.000
_cell.length_c   1.000
_cell.angle_alpha   90.00
_cell.angle_beta   90.00
_cell.angle_gamma   90.00
#
_symmetry.space_group_name_H-M   'P 1'
#
loop_
_entity.id
_entity.type
_entity.pdbx_description
1 polymer ?
#
loop_
_entity_poly.entity_id
_entity_poly.type
_entity_poly.pdbx_seq_one_letter_code
_entity_poly.pdbx_strand_id
1 'polypeptide(L)'
;MKKNRTIIMVLFFFMGLLVLLYPSISDFYNQKVMSKEIGNYEEILKEFTKEDYSEFFEAANKYNKKLAKQEDPYITYKKVKNYKNTLNIDGNGMIGYVSIEKIKVELPIYHGTSEQVLSVAVGHLQGSSLPVGGLGTHAVLSAHRGLPSTKLFSDLDKLEIGDTFTITVLDQLLTYQVDQIEIVEPHDITNLDIDPEKDYVTLMTCTPYGINTHRMLVRGVRIENTEKPTYVTTEAFKVSNLTTTPMVAIPIVLTILVIIIFQPVTTISKNRLKEMCIYPTKTKKEFGGKKNEKGKKK
;
A
#
# COMPACT_ATOMS: atom_id res chain seq x y z
N MET A 1 26.49 35.96 0.81
CA MET A 1 26.73 34.69 1.54
C MET A 1 25.53 34.18 2.32
N LYS A 2 24.80 34.99 3.14
CA LYS A 2 23.62 34.51 3.93
C LYS A 2 22.51 33.93 3.05
N LYS A 3 22.14 34.57 1.94
CA LYS A 3 21.08 34.15 1.02
C LYS A 3 21.31 32.74 0.43
N ASN A 4 22.57 32.44 0.03
CA ASN A 4 22.89 31.14 -0.55
C ASN A 4 22.82 30.01 0.50
N ARG A 5 23.21 30.26 1.75
CA ARG A 5 23.07 29.29 2.85
C ARG A 5 21.61 28.96 3.14
N THR A 6 20.72 29.96 3.12
CA THR A 6 19.28 29.74 3.31
C THR A 6 18.69 28.90 2.15
N ILE A 7 19.06 29.18 0.91
CA ILE A 7 18.63 28.39 -0.25
C ILE A 7 19.08 26.94 -0.12
N ILE A 8 20.33 26.70 0.24
CA ILE A 8 20.87 25.36 0.43
C ILE A 8 20.11 24.62 1.54
N MET A 9 19.84 25.26 2.68
CA MET A 9 19.08 24.66 3.77
C MET A 9 17.66 24.28 3.35
N VAL A 10 16.98 25.14 2.58
CA VAL A 10 15.63 24.87 2.04
C VAL A 10 15.65 23.68 1.07
N LEU A 11 16.67 23.61 0.20
CA LEU A 11 16.83 22.48 -0.72
C LEU A 11 17.03 21.16 0.05
N PHE A 12 17.89 21.13 1.06
CA PHE A 12 18.08 19.94 1.90
C PHE A 12 16.82 19.54 2.65
N PHE A 13 16.06 20.54 3.13
CA PHE A 13 14.76 20.28 3.79
C PHE A 13 13.77 19.60 2.82
N PHE A 14 13.60 20.14 1.61
CA PHE A 14 12.69 19.53 0.63
C PHE A 14 13.17 18.17 0.15
N MET A 15 14.47 17.96 0.02
CA MET A 15 15.03 16.64 -0.31
C MET A 15 14.72 15.63 0.79
N GLY A 16 14.91 15.98 2.06
CA GLY A 16 14.54 15.12 3.20
C GLY A 16 13.03 14.84 3.25
N LEU A 17 12.20 15.84 2.96
CA LEU A 17 10.76 15.70 2.90
C LEU A 17 10.32 14.73 1.79
N LEU A 18 10.94 14.80 0.61
CA LEU A 18 10.65 13.87 -0.49
C LEU A 18 11.00 12.43 -0.12
N VAL A 19 12.15 12.21 0.54
CA VAL A 19 12.54 10.87 1.01
C VAL A 19 11.53 10.34 2.05
N LEU A 20 11.07 11.19 2.96
CA LEU A 20 10.10 10.81 3.99
C LEU A 20 8.70 10.51 3.40
N LEU A 21 8.28 11.21 2.36
CA LEU A 21 7.00 11.01 1.69
C LEU A 21 7.02 9.86 0.68
N TYR A 22 8.21 9.41 0.25
CA TYR A 22 8.36 8.39 -0.78
C TYR A 22 7.52 7.12 -0.51
N PRO A 23 7.53 6.50 0.69
CA PRO A 23 6.75 5.29 0.93
C PRO A 23 5.25 5.50 0.74
N SER A 24 4.70 6.62 1.25
CA SER A 24 3.26 6.90 1.15
C SER A 24 2.82 7.19 -0.29
N ILE A 25 3.64 7.93 -1.04
CA ILE A 25 3.34 8.26 -2.44
C ILE A 25 3.45 7.00 -3.30
N SER A 26 4.48 6.19 -3.08
CA SER A 26 4.71 4.96 -3.82
C SER A 26 3.62 3.93 -3.55
N ASP A 27 3.24 3.72 -2.28
CA ASP A 27 2.14 2.82 -1.91
C ASP A 27 0.81 3.24 -2.55
N PHE A 28 0.47 4.54 -2.49
CA PHE A 28 -0.73 5.07 -3.16
C PHE A 28 -0.71 4.82 -4.67
N TYR A 29 0.42 5.05 -5.33
CA TYR A 29 0.56 4.82 -6.77
C TYR A 29 0.41 3.33 -7.10
N ASN A 30 1.08 2.44 -6.35
CA ASN A 30 1.02 1.00 -6.56
C ASN A 30 -0.38 0.44 -6.29
N GLN A 31 -1.08 0.89 -5.25
CA GLN A 31 -2.48 0.53 -5.00
C GLN A 31 -3.38 0.92 -6.18
N LYS A 32 -3.19 2.11 -6.75
CA LYS A 32 -3.95 2.55 -7.93
C LYS A 32 -3.67 1.68 -9.16
N VAL A 33 -2.42 1.27 -9.37
CA VAL A 33 -2.05 0.35 -10.46
C VAL A 33 -2.71 -1.00 -10.24
N MET A 34 -2.61 -1.58 -9.04
CA MET A 34 -3.23 -2.87 -8.70
C MET A 34 -4.76 -2.85 -8.85
N SER A 35 -5.43 -1.80 -8.38
CA SER A 35 -6.89 -1.64 -8.58
C SER A 35 -7.26 -1.53 -10.06
N LYS A 36 -6.41 -0.93 -10.89
CA LYS A 36 -6.63 -0.88 -12.33
C LYS A 36 -6.49 -2.27 -12.97
N GLU A 37 -5.50 -3.06 -12.55
CA GLU A 37 -5.35 -4.43 -13.05
C GLU A 37 -6.55 -5.31 -12.67
N ILE A 38 -7.07 -5.18 -11.44
CA ILE A 38 -8.30 -5.86 -11.03
C ILE A 38 -9.50 -5.40 -11.88
N GLY A 39 -9.65 -4.08 -12.11
CA GLY A 39 -10.70 -3.55 -12.97
C GLY A 39 -10.62 -4.06 -14.43
N ASN A 40 -9.41 -4.13 -15.00
CA ASN A 40 -9.20 -4.70 -16.33
C ASN A 40 -9.59 -6.19 -16.37
N TYR A 41 -9.22 -6.96 -15.34
CA TYR A 41 -9.62 -8.37 -15.20
C TYR A 41 -11.13 -8.53 -15.18
N GLU A 42 -11.84 -7.74 -14.36
CA GLU A 42 -13.30 -7.75 -14.29
C GLU A 42 -13.96 -7.32 -15.62
N GLU A 43 -13.33 -6.39 -16.35
CA GLU A 43 -13.85 -5.94 -17.66
C GLU A 43 -13.77 -7.06 -18.70
N ILE A 44 -12.67 -7.79 -18.75
CA ILE A 44 -12.51 -8.96 -19.62
C ILE A 44 -13.56 -10.03 -19.30
N LEU A 45 -13.81 -10.26 -18.00
CA LEU A 45 -14.79 -11.27 -17.58
C LEU A 45 -16.23 -10.96 -18.00
N LYS A 46 -16.59 -9.69 -18.24
CA LYS A 46 -17.93 -9.32 -18.74
C LYS A 46 -18.22 -9.86 -20.15
N GLU A 47 -17.19 -10.16 -20.92
CA GLU A 47 -17.32 -10.72 -22.25
C GLU A 47 -17.45 -12.26 -22.24
N PHE A 48 -17.23 -12.91 -21.09
CA PHE A 48 -17.23 -14.36 -20.95
C PHE A 48 -18.66 -14.93 -20.86
N THR A 49 -18.85 -16.08 -21.49
CA THR A 49 -20.05 -16.90 -21.37
C THR A 49 -19.95 -17.87 -20.18
N LYS A 50 -21.04 -18.52 -19.81
CA LYS A 50 -21.02 -19.59 -18.80
C LYS A 50 -20.17 -20.79 -19.21
N GLU A 51 -20.14 -21.06 -20.49
CA GLU A 51 -19.34 -22.13 -21.09
C GLU A 51 -17.84 -21.82 -20.93
N ASP A 52 -17.42 -20.56 -21.16
CA ASP A 52 -16.03 -20.13 -20.98
C ASP A 52 -15.60 -20.33 -19.52
N TYR A 53 -16.39 -19.88 -18.55
CA TYR A 53 -16.10 -20.09 -17.12
C TYR A 53 -15.96 -21.58 -16.77
N SER A 54 -16.86 -22.42 -17.30
CA SER A 54 -16.84 -23.86 -17.05
C SER A 54 -15.55 -24.50 -17.54
N GLU A 55 -15.06 -24.13 -18.74
CA GLU A 55 -13.81 -24.64 -19.30
C GLU A 55 -12.60 -24.28 -18.43
N PHE A 56 -12.51 -23.03 -17.97
CA PHE A 56 -11.43 -22.59 -17.10
C PHE A 56 -11.44 -23.32 -15.75
N PHE A 57 -12.61 -23.47 -15.12
CA PHE A 57 -12.75 -24.20 -13.85
C PHE A 57 -12.44 -25.70 -14.02
N GLU A 58 -12.86 -26.34 -15.10
CA GLU A 58 -12.53 -27.73 -15.40
C GLU A 58 -11.03 -27.92 -15.56
N ALA A 59 -10.37 -27.03 -16.28
CA ALA A 59 -8.92 -27.06 -16.46
C ALA A 59 -8.18 -26.90 -15.12
N ALA A 60 -8.62 -25.97 -14.25
CA ALA A 60 -8.05 -25.74 -12.93
C ALA A 60 -8.27 -26.93 -11.99
N ASN A 61 -9.49 -27.47 -11.95
CA ASN A 61 -9.82 -28.66 -11.17
C ASN A 61 -9.03 -29.90 -11.64
N LYS A 62 -8.84 -30.06 -12.95
CA LYS A 62 -8.01 -31.13 -13.50
C LYS A 62 -6.55 -30.98 -13.11
N TYR A 63 -6.03 -29.73 -13.07
CA TYR A 63 -4.69 -29.42 -12.56
C TYR A 63 -4.58 -29.81 -11.10
N ASN A 64 -5.49 -29.32 -10.22
CA ASN A 64 -5.50 -29.59 -8.78
C ASN A 64 -5.57 -31.10 -8.48
N LYS A 65 -6.45 -31.85 -9.17
CA LYS A 65 -6.53 -33.31 -9.03
C LYS A 65 -5.25 -34.05 -9.42
N LYS A 66 -4.49 -33.55 -10.39
CA LYS A 66 -3.19 -34.12 -10.75
C LYS A 66 -2.10 -33.77 -9.76
N LEU A 67 -2.16 -32.55 -9.21
CA LEU A 67 -1.22 -32.06 -8.21
C LEU A 67 -1.38 -32.84 -6.91
N ALA A 68 -2.61 -33.03 -6.40
CA ALA A 68 -2.91 -33.77 -5.18
C ALA A 68 -2.50 -35.26 -5.24
N LYS A 69 -2.24 -35.81 -6.42
CA LYS A 69 -1.74 -37.18 -6.59
C LYS A 69 -0.21 -37.27 -6.55
N GLN A 70 0.51 -36.15 -6.47
CA GLN A 70 1.93 -36.14 -6.33
C GLN A 70 2.33 -36.51 -4.89
N GLU A 71 3.38 -37.31 -4.71
CA GLU A 71 3.92 -37.70 -3.41
C GLU A 71 4.47 -36.46 -2.67
N ASP A 72 5.13 -35.56 -3.37
CA ASP A 72 5.62 -34.28 -2.87
C ASP A 72 5.37 -33.19 -3.92
N PRO A 73 4.22 -32.51 -3.86
CA PRO A 73 3.83 -31.54 -4.87
C PRO A 73 4.76 -30.33 -4.92
N TYR A 74 5.35 -29.89 -3.80
CA TYR A 74 6.26 -28.74 -3.76
C TYR A 74 7.63 -29.02 -4.43
N ILE A 75 8.05 -30.28 -4.52
CA ILE A 75 9.25 -30.68 -5.26
C ILE A 75 8.90 -31.06 -6.69
N THR A 76 7.80 -31.78 -6.89
CA THR A 76 7.46 -32.43 -8.17
C THR A 76 6.49 -31.65 -9.04
N TYR A 77 6.09 -30.42 -8.67
CA TYR A 77 5.12 -29.61 -9.37
C TYR A 77 5.36 -29.49 -10.89
N LYS A 78 6.62 -29.50 -11.31
CA LYS A 78 7.00 -29.42 -12.74
C LYS A 78 6.48 -30.61 -13.59
N LYS A 79 6.12 -31.72 -12.96
CA LYS A 79 5.51 -32.87 -13.63
C LYS A 79 4.07 -32.58 -14.06
N VAL A 80 3.38 -31.66 -13.37
CA VAL A 80 2.04 -31.23 -13.73
C VAL A 80 2.13 -30.04 -14.69
N LYS A 81 1.83 -30.29 -15.95
CA LYS A 81 1.94 -29.30 -17.03
C LYS A 81 0.78 -28.29 -17.01
N ASN A 82 0.94 -27.23 -17.79
CA ASN A 82 -0.04 -26.17 -18.04
C ASN A 82 -0.32 -25.20 -16.89
N TYR A 83 0.47 -25.20 -15.83
CA TYR A 83 0.30 -24.28 -14.70
C TYR A 83 0.09 -22.81 -15.15
N LYS A 84 1.01 -22.27 -15.95
CA LYS A 84 1.00 -20.87 -16.39
C LYS A 84 -0.15 -20.49 -17.33
N ASN A 85 -0.76 -21.48 -17.98
CA ASN A 85 -1.85 -21.25 -18.92
C ASN A 85 -3.23 -21.46 -18.29
N THR A 86 -3.28 -22.12 -17.12
CA THR A 86 -4.54 -22.37 -16.42
C THR A 86 -4.96 -21.12 -15.67
N LEU A 87 -6.19 -20.63 -15.86
CA LEU A 87 -6.73 -19.37 -15.30
C LEU A 87 -6.02 -18.09 -15.82
N ASN A 88 -5.29 -18.16 -16.90
CA ASN A 88 -4.59 -17.01 -17.50
C ASN A 88 -5.43 -16.45 -18.65
N ILE A 89 -6.42 -15.61 -18.33
CA ILE A 89 -7.47 -15.18 -19.27
C ILE A 89 -6.99 -14.12 -20.26
N ASP A 90 -6.02 -13.29 -19.90
CA ASP A 90 -5.49 -12.18 -20.71
C ASP A 90 -4.01 -12.32 -21.11
N GLY A 91 -3.38 -13.43 -20.70
CA GLY A 91 -1.98 -13.72 -20.99
C GLY A 91 -0.97 -13.01 -20.08
N ASN A 92 -1.41 -12.16 -19.16
CA ASN A 92 -0.53 -11.44 -18.22
C ASN A 92 -0.19 -12.27 -16.98
N GLY A 93 -0.84 -13.42 -16.78
CA GLY A 93 -0.61 -14.36 -15.68
C GLY A 93 -1.43 -14.09 -14.44
N MET A 94 -2.40 -13.16 -14.47
CA MET A 94 -3.34 -12.94 -13.38
C MET A 94 -4.33 -14.11 -13.26
N ILE A 95 -4.54 -14.60 -12.03
CA ILE A 95 -5.45 -15.70 -11.70
C ILE A 95 -6.79 -15.18 -11.18
N GLY A 96 -6.72 -14.09 -10.42
CA GLY A 96 -7.83 -13.51 -9.68
C GLY A 96 -7.32 -12.47 -8.70
N TYR A 97 -8.05 -12.19 -7.63
CA TYR A 97 -7.61 -11.26 -6.58
C TYR A 97 -8.06 -11.70 -5.19
N VAL A 98 -7.31 -11.27 -4.18
CA VAL A 98 -7.61 -11.49 -2.75
C VAL A 98 -8.04 -10.18 -2.11
N SER A 99 -9.09 -10.23 -1.29
CA SER A 99 -9.57 -9.11 -0.49
C SER A 99 -9.60 -9.46 1.00
N ILE A 100 -9.03 -8.59 1.85
CA ILE A 100 -8.92 -8.74 3.30
C ILE A 100 -9.40 -7.44 3.94
N GLU A 101 -10.67 -7.38 4.30
CA GLU A 101 -11.32 -6.13 4.75
C GLU A 101 -10.71 -5.56 6.03
N LYS A 102 -10.44 -6.41 7.01
CA LYS A 102 -9.88 -5.99 8.32
C LYS A 102 -8.60 -5.15 8.18
N ILE A 103 -7.77 -5.46 7.18
CA ILE A 103 -6.52 -4.76 6.94
C ILE A 103 -6.54 -3.88 5.69
N LYS A 104 -7.71 -3.75 5.04
CA LYS A 104 -7.94 -2.93 3.83
C LYS A 104 -6.96 -3.29 2.71
N VAL A 105 -6.87 -4.55 2.38
CA VAL A 105 -6.03 -5.09 1.31
C VAL A 105 -6.91 -5.66 0.23
N GLU A 106 -6.66 -5.26 -1.01
CA GLU A 106 -7.20 -5.84 -2.23
C GLU A 106 -6.09 -5.91 -3.25
N LEU A 107 -5.66 -7.12 -3.62
CA LEU A 107 -4.45 -7.37 -4.37
C LEU A 107 -4.67 -8.41 -5.48
N PRO A 108 -4.18 -8.18 -6.69
CA PRO A 108 -4.21 -9.18 -7.74
C PRO A 108 -3.30 -10.38 -7.39
N ILE A 109 -3.72 -11.56 -7.80
CA ILE A 109 -2.99 -12.82 -7.64
C ILE A 109 -2.43 -13.22 -8.99
N TYR A 110 -1.13 -13.45 -9.06
CA TYR A 110 -0.45 -13.91 -10.26
C TYR A 110 0.17 -15.29 -10.10
N HIS A 111 0.45 -15.95 -11.21
CA HIS A 111 1.15 -17.22 -11.22
C HIS A 111 2.60 -17.08 -10.74
N GLY A 112 2.98 -17.94 -9.79
CA GLY A 112 4.35 -18.04 -9.28
C GLY A 112 4.70 -16.98 -8.26
N THR A 113 5.88 -17.13 -7.69
CA THR A 113 6.44 -16.30 -6.61
C THR A 113 7.78 -15.69 -7.02
N SER A 114 7.88 -15.26 -8.30
CA SER A 114 9.07 -14.55 -8.76
C SER A 114 9.14 -13.16 -8.10
N GLU A 115 10.35 -12.60 -7.99
CA GLU A 115 10.55 -11.24 -7.45
C GLU A 115 9.74 -10.20 -8.21
N GLN A 116 9.58 -10.36 -9.52
CA GLN A 116 8.77 -9.48 -10.35
C GLN A 116 7.30 -9.46 -9.93
N VAL A 117 6.74 -10.60 -9.51
CA VAL A 117 5.37 -10.70 -8.99
C VAL A 117 5.33 -10.18 -7.56
N LEU A 118 6.16 -10.69 -6.68
CA LEU A 118 6.10 -10.39 -5.25
C LEU A 118 6.41 -8.94 -4.90
N SER A 119 7.12 -8.21 -5.77
CA SER A 119 7.40 -6.78 -5.57
C SER A 119 6.17 -5.88 -5.71
N VAL A 120 5.11 -6.35 -6.38
CA VAL A 120 3.94 -5.52 -6.71
C VAL A 120 2.59 -6.19 -6.42
N ALA A 121 2.55 -7.50 -6.18
CA ALA A 121 1.29 -8.26 -6.11
C ALA A 121 1.41 -9.48 -5.18
N VAL A 122 0.35 -10.28 -5.16
CA VAL A 122 0.33 -11.61 -4.53
C VAL A 122 0.74 -12.66 -5.56
N GLY A 123 1.65 -13.53 -5.19
CA GLY A 123 2.09 -14.67 -5.99
C GLY A 123 1.46 -15.97 -5.49
N HIS A 124 0.91 -16.77 -6.40
CA HIS A 124 0.47 -18.13 -6.11
C HIS A 124 1.69 -19.05 -6.05
N LEU A 125 1.89 -19.74 -4.92
CA LEU A 125 3.00 -20.66 -4.73
C LEU A 125 2.80 -21.90 -5.59
N GLN A 126 3.66 -22.08 -6.60
CA GLN A 126 3.61 -23.24 -7.47
C GLN A 126 3.94 -24.51 -6.67
N GLY A 127 3.11 -25.53 -6.77
CA GLY A 127 3.15 -26.72 -5.93
C GLY A 127 1.99 -26.80 -4.94
N SER A 128 1.27 -25.68 -4.71
CA SER A 128 -0.03 -25.65 -4.05
C SER A 128 -1.18 -25.70 -5.06
N SER A 129 -2.39 -25.97 -4.61
CA SER A 129 -3.59 -25.98 -5.47
C SER A 129 -3.89 -24.60 -6.04
N LEU A 130 -4.34 -24.52 -7.29
CA LEU A 130 -4.93 -23.28 -7.84
C LEU A 130 -6.14 -22.87 -6.99
N PRO A 131 -6.36 -21.57 -6.74
CA PRO A 131 -7.32 -21.07 -5.75
C PRO A 131 -8.76 -21.03 -6.29
N VAL A 132 -9.25 -22.16 -6.81
CA VAL A 132 -10.62 -22.32 -7.32
C VAL A 132 -11.56 -22.97 -6.31
N GLY A 133 -11.07 -23.27 -5.11
CA GLY A 133 -11.83 -23.93 -4.05
C GLY A 133 -12.09 -25.41 -4.32
N GLY A 134 -12.84 -26.02 -3.43
CA GLY A 134 -13.26 -27.41 -3.49
C GLY A 134 -12.51 -28.32 -2.51
N LEU A 135 -13.17 -29.40 -2.06
CA LEU A 135 -12.57 -30.37 -1.15
C LEU A 135 -11.30 -31.00 -1.75
N GLY A 136 -10.30 -31.19 -0.91
CA GLY A 136 -9.01 -31.70 -1.34
C GLY A 136 -8.16 -30.64 -2.05
N THR A 137 -8.31 -29.38 -1.70
CA THR A 137 -7.47 -28.30 -2.21
C THR A 137 -6.85 -27.49 -1.09
N HIS A 138 -5.59 -27.07 -1.29
CA HIS A 138 -4.91 -26.12 -0.42
C HIS A 138 -4.09 -25.17 -1.30
N ALA A 139 -4.56 -23.93 -1.46
CA ALA A 139 -3.84 -22.89 -2.21
C ALA A 139 -2.96 -22.07 -1.26
N VAL A 140 -1.77 -21.71 -1.70
CA VAL A 140 -0.84 -20.85 -0.94
C VAL A 140 -0.57 -19.57 -1.72
N LEU A 141 -0.88 -18.45 -1.08
CA LEU A 141 -0.75 -17.11 -1.63
C LEU A 141 0.31 -16.33 -0.87
N SER A 142 1.38 -15.94 -1.53
CA SER A 142 2.52 -15.28 -0.91
C SER A 142 2.64 -13.83 -1.34
N ALA A 143 2.94 -12.93 -0.40
CA ALA A 143 3.30 -11.56 -0.71
C ALA A 143 4.35 -11.04 0.27
N HIS A 144 5.09 -10.03 -0.16
CA HIS A 144 6.10 -9.38 0.67
C HIS A 144 5.50 -8.64 1.87
N ARG A 145 6.33 -8.46 2.88
CA ARG A 145 6.09 -7.64 4.06
C ARG A 145 7.21 -6.62 4.21
N GLY A 146 6.85 -5.37 4.52
CA GLY A 146 7.83 -4.34 4.85
C GLY A 146 8.53 -3.71 3.65
N LEU A 147 7.98 -3.80 2.45
CA LEU A 147 8.49 -3.05 1.32
C LEU A 147 8.18 -1.55 1.48
N PRO A 148 9.15 -0.65 1.24
CA PRO A 148 8.91 0.79 1.32
C PRO A 148 7.95 1.30 0.24
N SER A 149 7.80 0.57 -0.86
CA SER A 149 7.05 0.97 -2.04
C SER A 149 5.59 0.56 -2.01
N THR A 150 5.22 -0.47 -1.23
CA THR A 150 3.87 -1.02 -1.25
C THR A 150 3.57 -1.81 0.04
N LYS A 151 2.33 -1.73 0.49
CA LYS A 151 1.90 -2.34 1.74
C LYS A 151 1.80 -3.87 1.66
N LEU A 152 1.24 -4.42 0.58
CA LEU A 152 1.01 -5.85 0.37
C LEU A 152 0.51 -6.55 1.66
N PHE A 153 1.19 -7.62 2.13
CA PHE A 153 0.87 -8.35 3.37
C PHE A 153 1.58 -7.80 4.62
N SER A 154 1.94 -6.50 4.62
CA SER A 154 2.63 -5.88 5.77
C SER A 154 1.83 -5.93 7.07
N ASP A 155 0.52 -5.90 6.98
CA ASP A 155 -0.42 -5.94 8.12
C ASP A 155 -1.06 -7.32 8.35
N LEU A 156 -0.54 -8.40 7.73
CA LEU A 156 -1.12 -9.73 7.86
C LEU A 156 -1.15 -10.23 9.32
N ASP A 157 -0.22 -9.76 10.14
CA ASP A 157 -0.14 -10.06 11.58
C ASP A 157 -1.26 -9.44 12.43
N LYS A 158 -2.12 -8.59 11.85
CA LYS A 158 -3.30 -8.05 12.51
C LYS A 158 -4.53 -8.96 12.39
N LEU A 159 -4.43 -10.03 11.57
CA LEU A 159 -5.48 -11.03 11.48
C LEU A 159 -5.49 -11.93 12.72
N GLU A 160 -6.70 -12.31 13.11
CA GLU A 160 -6.97 -13.18 14.24
C GLU A 160 -7.81 -14.37 13.77
N ILE A 161 -7.81 -15.45 14.56
CA ILE A 161 -8.69 -16.59 14.30
C ILE A 161 -10.15 -16.12 14.32
N GLY A 162 -10.92 -16.52 13.29
CA GLY A 162 -12.29 -16.08 13.09
C GLY A 162 -12.47 -14.93 12.10
N ASP A 163 -11.41 -14.17 11.78
CA ASP A 163 -11.45 -13.17 10.70
C ASP A 163 -11.68 -13.83 9.35
N THR A 164 -12.14 -13.05 8.39
CA THR A 164 -12.43 -13.55 7.05
C THR A 164 -11.63 -12.82 5.99
N PHE A 165 -11.35 -13.54 4.91
CA PHE A 165 -10.84 -12.98 3.66
C PHE A 165 -11.52 -13.66 2.48
N THR A 166 -11.50 -13.02 1.33
CA THR A 166 -12.12 -13.54 0.12
C THR A 166 -11.12 -13.67 -1.02
N ILE A 167 -11.36 -14.62 -1.88
CA ILE A 167 -10.66 -14.78 -3.16
C ILE A 167 -11.71 -14.75 -4.26
N THR A 168 -11.49 -13.89 -5.25
CA THR A 168 -12.31 -13.86 -6.45
C THR A 168 -11.50 -14.42 -7.61
N VAL A 169 -12.02 -15.48 -8.22
CA VAL A 169 -11.46 -16.13 -9.41
C VAL A 169 -12.56 -16.30 -10.42
N LEU A 170 -12.39 -15.73 -11.59
CA LEU A 170 -13.42 -15.67 -12.62
C LEU A 170 -14.70 -15.05 -12.05
N ASP A 171 -15.84 -15.74 -12.13
CA ASP A 171 -17.14 -15.33 -11.62
C ASP A 171 -17.43 -15.82 -10.19
N GLN A 172 -16.48 -16.50 -9.53
CA GLN A 172 -16.67 -17.06 -8.20
C GLN A 172 -16.00 -16.22 -7.11
N LEU A 173 -16.77 -15.89 -6.09
CA LEU A 173 -16.31 -15.38 -4.81
C LEU A 173 -16.17 -16.54 -3.83
N LEU A 174 -15.01 -16.71 -3.23
CA LEU A 174 -14.67 -17.76 -2.29
C LEU A 174 -14.33 -17.13 -0.94
N THR A 175 -15.13 -17.36 0.09
CA THR A 175 -14.90 -16.82 1.45
C THR A 175 -14.19 -17.84 2.32
N TYR A 176 -13.14 -17.41 2.99
CA TYR A 176 -12.36 -18.21 3.92
C TYR A 176 -12.33 -17.56 5.30
N GLN A 177 -12.50 -18.37 6.34
CA GLN A 177 -12.36 -17.93 7.73
C GLN A 177 -11.04 -18.42 8.29
N VAL A 178 -10.27 -17.53 8.91
CA VAL A 178 -8.99 -17.86 9.54
C VAL A 178 -9.21 -18.87 10.65
N ASP A 179 -8.61 -20.04 10.52
CA ASP A 179 -8.67 -21.15 11.47
C ASP A 179 -7.32 -21.43 12.13
N GLN A 180 -6.21 -20.99 11.54
CA GLN A 180 -4.87 -21.23 12.05
C GLN A 180 -3.92 -20.09 11.71
N ILE A 181 -3.06 -19.71 12.67
CA ILE A 181 -1.99 -18.73 12.46
C ILE A 181 -0.71 -19.31 13.06
N GLU A 182 0.34 -19.44 12.25
CA GLU A 182 1.59 -20.03 12.66
C GLU A 182 2.81 -19.25 12.15
N ILE A 183 3.92 -19.40 12.86
CA ILE A 183 5.23 -18.89 12.45
C ILE A 183 6.15 -20.10 12.32
N VAL A 184 6.66 -20.30 11.11
CA VAL A 184 7.47 -21.47 10.75
C VAL A 184 8.81 -21.05 10.14
N GLU A 185 9.75 -21.99 10.09
CA GLU A 185 10.99 -21.82 9.35
C GLU A 185 10.73 -21.69 7.83
N PRO A 186 11.60 -21.02 7.06
CA PRO A 186 11.37 -20.78 5.63
C PRO A 186 11.19 -22.03 4.76
N HIS A 187 11.69 -23.17 5.21
CA HIS A 187 11.64 -24.45 4.49
C HIS A 187 10.61 -25.43 5.05
N ASP A 188 9.92 -25.04 6.11
CA ASP A 188 8.87 -25.86 6.71
C ASP A 188 7.57 -25.71 5.91
N ILE A 189 7.17 -26.80 5.26
CA ILE A 189 5.96 -26.89 4.45
C ILE A 189 4.91 -27.82 5.07
N THR A 190 5.14 -28.32 6.30
CA THR A 190 4.29 -29.34 6.95
C THR A 190 2.82 -28.90 7.03
N ASN A 191 2.57 -27.61 7.27
CA ASN A 191 1.22 -27.06 7.38
C ASN A 191 0.61 -26.59 6.05
N LEU A 192 1.25 -26.92 4.93
CA LEU A 192 0.79 -26.57 3.58
C LEU A 192 0.27 -27.79 2.80
N ASP A 193 0.19 -28.96 3.45
CA ASP A 193 -0.29 -30.18 2.84
C ASP A 193 -1.76 -30.11 2.46
N ILE A 194 -2.14 -30.85 1.43
CA ILE A 194 -3.52 -30.97 0.95
C ILE A 194 -4.26 -31.98 1.82
N ASP A 195 -5.25 -31.51 2.57
CA ASP A 195 -6.20 -32.36 3.29
C ASP A 195 -7.37 -32.73 2.34
N PRO A 196 -7.63 -34.03 2.10
CA PRO A 196 -8.68 -34.47 1.16
C PRO A 196 -10.09 -34.02 1.54
N GLU A 197 -10.35 -33.72 2.82
CA GLU A 197 -11.66 -33.37 3.35
C GLU A 197 -11.85 -31.86 3.54
N LYS A 198 -10.84 -31.07 3.22
CA LYS A 198 -10.82 -29.62 3.44
C LYS A 198 -10.62 -28.84 2.15
N ASP A 199 -11.06 -27.60 2.20
CA ASP A 199 -10.79 -26.55 1.23
C ASP A 199 -10.08 -25.43 1.99
N TYR A 200 -8.75 -25.33 1.79
CA TYR A 200 -7.89 -24.39 2.48
C TYR A 200 -7.24 -23.37 1.55
N VAL A 201 -7.05 -22.18 2.10
CA VAL A 201 -6.12 -21.19 1.54
C VAL A 201 -5.23 -20.66 2.65
N THR A 202 -3.92 -20.64 2.39
CA THR A 202 -2.94 -20.03 3.31
C THR A 202 -2.37 -18.75 2.70
N LEU A 203 -2.50 -17.65 3.43
CA LEU A 203 -1.81 -16.40 3.15
C LEU A 203 -0.44 -16.45 3.83
N MET A 204 0.64 -16.23 3.07
CA MET A 204 2.01 -16.38 3.55
C MET A 204 2.79 -15.08 3.39
N THR A 205 3.51 -14.68 4.43
CA THR A 205 4.44 -13.56 4.37
C THR A 205 5.69 -13.79 5.21
N CYS A 206 6.69 -12.92 5.08
CA CYS A 206 7.90 -12.98 5.90
C CYS A 206 7.67 -12.35 7.29
N THR A 207 8.35 -12.87 8.31
CA THR A 207 8.31 -12.37 9.70
C THR A 207 9.65 -12.65 10.41
N PRO A 208 10.07 -11.89 11.46
CA PRO A 208 9.52 -10.60 11.89
C PRO A 208 9.73 -9.50 10.84
N TYR A 209 8.98 -8.40 10.96
CA TYR A 209 9.06 -7.25 10.05
C TYR A 209 10.51 -6.75 9.88
N GLY A 210 10.96 -6.64 8.65
CA GLY A 210 12.31 -6.16 8.29
C GLY A 210 13.45 -7.17 8.55
N ILE A 211 13.25 -8.23 9.35
CA ILE A 211 14.26 -9.27 9.61
C ILE A 211 14.04 -10.48 8.69
N ASN A 212 12.79 -10.90 8.48
CA ASN A 212 12.35 -11.87 7.47
C ASN A 212 12.93 -13.29 7.62
N THR A 213 13.31 -13.71 8.85
CA THR A 213 13.92 -15.00 9.11
C THR A 213 12.95 -16.17 9.07
N HIS A 214 11.66 -15.92 9.31
CA HIS A 214 10.60 -16.92 9.36
C HIS A 214 9.51 -16.62 8.34
N ARG A 215 8.52 -17.51 8.25
CA ARG A 215 7.29 -17.29 7.49
C ARG A 215 6.11 -17.28 8.44
N MET A 216 5.22 -16.31 8.25
CA MET A 216 3.92 -16.28 8.90
C MET A 216 2.90 -16.88 7.95
N LEU A 217 2.19 -17.88 8.43
CA LEU A 217 1.14 -18.59 7.72
C LEU A 217 -0.19 -18.26 8.40
N VAL A 218 -1.12 -17.68 7.64
CA VAL A 218 -2.50 -17.41 8.06
C VAL A 218 -3.40 -18.28 7.20
N ARG A 219 -3.84 -19.43 7.74
CA ARG A 219 -4.69 -20.37 7.03
C ARG A 219 -6.15 -20.01 7.21
N GLY A 220 -6.93 -20.10 6.16
CA GLY A 220 -8.37 -20.03 6.17
C GLY A 220 -9.00 -21.30 5.65
N VAL A 221 -10.08 -21.70 6.29
CA VAL A 221 -10.97 -22.78 5.86
C VAL A 221 -12.17 -22.19 5.12
N ARG A 222 -12.60 -22.85 4.06
CA ARG A 222 -13.77 -22.43 3.25
C ARG A 222 -15.03 -22.38 4.10
N ILE A 223 -15.76 -21.25 4.00
CA ILE A 223 -17.09 -21.08 4.59
C ILE A 223 -18.10 -20.68 3.51
N GLU A 224 -19.39 -20.78 3.80
CA GLU A 224 -20.44 -20.27 2.91
C GLU A 224 -20.28 -18.76 2.73
N ASN A 225 -20.53 -18.27 1.52
CA ASN A 225 -20.47 -16.84 1.26
C ASN A 225 -21.63 -16.15 1.99
N THR A 226 -21.29 -15.26 2.91
CA THR A 226 -22.27 -14.44 3.64
C THR A 226 -22.77 -13.26 2.80
N GLU A 227 -22.02 -12.88 1.78
CA GLU A 227 -22.34 -11.79 0.86
C GLU A 227 -22.43 -12.30 -0.58
N LYS A 228 -23.38 -11.76 -1.34
CA LYS A 228 -23.37 -11.93 -2.79
C LYS A 228 -22.17 -11.18 -3.36
N PRO A 229 -21.54 -11.68 -4.42
CA PRO A 229 -20.45 -10.95 -5.07
C PRO A 229 -20.97 -9.57 -5.48
N THR A 230 -20.61 -8.57 -4.71
CA THR A 230 -20.84 -7.18 -5.06
C THR A 230 -19.58 -6.81 -5.85
N TYR A 231 -19.72 -6.67 -7.16
CA TYR A 231 -18.68 -6.09 -7.99
C TYR A 231 -18.38 -4.71 -7.42
N VAL A 232 -17.28 -4.60 -6.71
CA VAL A 232 -16.83 -3.33 -6.15
C VAL A 232 -16.36 -2.52 -7.35
N THR A 233 -17.27 -1.68 -7.88
CA THR A 233 -16.87 -0.74 -8.94
C THR A 233 -15.68 0.06 -8.43
N THR A 234 -14.69 0.20 -9.26
CA THR A 234 -13.38 0.87 -9.05
C THR A 234 -13.49 2.27 -8.41
N GLU A 235 -14.69 2.81 -8.24
CA GLU A 235 -14.96 4.09 -7.58
C GLU A 235 -15.03 4.02 -6.04
N ALA A 236 -15.18 2.86 -5.44
CA ALA A 236 -15.35 2.72 -3.98
C ALA A 236 -14.04 2.78 -3.20
N PHE A 237 -12.89 2.61 -3.84
CA PHE A 237 -11.57 2.92 -3.25
C PHE A 237 -11.31 4.44 -3.30
N LYS A 238 -12.34 5.21 -2.90
CA LYS A 238 -12.22 6.67 -2.76
C LYS A 238 -11.12 7.00 -1.77
N VAL A 239 -10.17 7.72 -2.27
CA VAL A 239 -9.20 8.69 -1.72
C VAL A 239 -9.41 9.22 -0.28
N SER A 240 -10.26 8.61 0.53
CA SER A 240 -10.56 9.06 1.89
C SER A 240 -9.40 8.88 2.90
N ASN A 241 -8.36 8.15 2.55
CA ASN A 241 -7.28 7.83 3.49
C ASN A 241 -5.99 8.64 3.30
N LEU A 242 -5.84 9.42 2.23
CA LEU A 242 -4.60 10.17 1.99
C LEU A 242 -4.46 11.38 2.95
N THR A 243 -5.58 11.95 3.37
CA THR A 243 -5.59 13.15 4.23
C THR A 243 -5.61 12.84 5.73
N THR A 244 -5.87 11.61 6.11
CA THR A 244 -6.06 11.20 7.52
C THR A 244 -4.88 10.43 8.11
N THR A 245 -3.90 10.04 7.30
CA THR A 245 -2.72 9.39 7.86
C THR A 245 -1.80 10.43 8.49
N PRO A 246 -1.40 10.29 9.77
CA PRO A 246 -0.45 11.21 10.42
C PRO A 246 0.86 11.35 9.63
N MET A 247 1.19 10.36 8.83
CA MET A 247 2.37 10.34 7.95
C MET A 247 2.35 11.41 6.85
N VAL A 248 1.17 11.83 6.38
CA VAL A 248 1.01 12.91 5.38
C VAL A 248 0.76 14.25 6.06
N ALA A 249 -0.02 14.26 7.15
CA ALA A 249 -0.34 15.48 7.89
C ALA A 249 0.90 16.11 8.56
N ILE A 250 1.77 15.31 9.18
CA ILE A 250 2.98 15.78 9.86
C ILE A 250 3.93 16.53 8.91
N PRO A 251 4.30 16.00 7.73
CA PRO A 251 5.16 16.72 6.78
C PRO A 251 4.53 18.03 6.27
N ILE A 252 3.21 18.05 6.03
CA ILE A 252 2.51 19.28 5.61
C ILE A 252 2.58 20.34 6.72
N VAL A 253 2.29 19.97 7.96
CA VAL A 253 2.37 20.88 9.12
C VAL A 253 3.79 21.36 9.32
N LEU A 254 4.81 20.49 9.22
CA LEU A 254 6.21 20.88 9.30
C LEU A 254 6.62 21.82 8.17
N THR A 255 6.13 21.61 6.96
CA THR A 255 6.38 22.49 5.81
C THR A 255 5.79 23.87 6.05
N ILE A 256 4.56 23.95 6.54
CA ILE A 256 3.90 25.21 6.89
C ILE A 256 4.64 25.92 8.01
N LEU A 257 5.07 25.20 9.06
CA LEU A 257 5.87 25.75 10.15
C LEU A 257 7.20 26.33 9.66
N VAL A 258 7.90 25.61 8.77
CA VAL A 258 9.15 26.10 8.16
C VAL A 258 8.90 27.36 7.33
N ILE A 259 7.83 27.41 6.53
CA ILE A 259 7.45 28.59 5.77
C ILE A 259 7.17 29.78 6.72
N ILE A 260 6.48 29.56 7.82
CA ILE A 260 6.18 30.60 8.81
C ILE A 260 7.45 31.08 9.50
N ILE A 261 8.35 30.19 9.92
CA ILE A 261 9.62 30.51 10.60
C ILE A 261 10.57 31.25 9.64
N PHE A 262 10.58 30.85 8.37
CA PHE A 262 11.42 31.49 7.36
C PHE A 262 10.74 32.65 6.61
N GLN A 263 9.48 32.99 6.92
CA GLN A 263 8.90 34.28 6.50
C GLN A 263 9.82 35.38 7.03
N PRO A 264 10.32 36.24 6.13
CA PRO A 264 11.42 37.12 6.51
C PRO A 264 11.00 38.04 7.66
N VAL A 265 11.73 37.94 8.77
CA VAL A 265 11.71 38.92 9.87
C VAL A 265 11.92 40.36 9.34
N THR A 266 12.29 40.51 8.09
CA THR A 266 12.42 41.77 7.34
C THR A 266 11.11 42.54 7.21
N THR A 267 9.93 41.88 7.26
CA THR A 267 8.65 42.62 7.15
C THR A 267 8.27 43.24 8.49
N ILE A 268 8.53 42.55 9.61
CA ILE A 268 8.22 43.08 10.98
C ILE A 268 9.23 44.16 11.36
N SER A 269 10.50 44.01 10.98
CA SER A 269 11.54 45.02 11.23
C SER A 269 11.33 46.29 10.40
N LYS A 270 10.88 46.20 9.15
CA LYS A 270 10.59 47.37 8.32
C LYS A 270 9.37 48.17 8.80
N ASN A 271 8.34 47.49 9.31
CA ASN A 271 7.17 48.19 9.85
C ASN A 271 7.47 48.88 11.18
N ARG A 272 8.25 48.26 12.08
CA ARG A 272 8.72 48.92 13.32
C ARG A 272 9.65 50.11 13.04
N LEU A 273 10.51 50.02 12.05
CA LEU A 273 11.36 51.15 11.65
C LEU A 273 10.56 52.29 11.01
N LYS A 274 9.46 51.99 10.29
CA LYS A 274 8.55 53.01 9.76
C LYS A 274 7.76 53.71 10.90
N GLU A 275 7.33 53.00 11.91
CA GLU A 275 6.63 53.60 13.05
C GLU A 275 7.56 54.46 13.95
N MET A 276 8.84 54.12 14.04
CA MET A 276 9.84 54.95 14.77
C MET A 276 10.27 56.21 13.98
N CYS A 277 10.08 56.25 12.67
CA CYS A 277 10.40 57.43 11.84
C CYS A 277 9.24 58.44 11.70
N ILE A 278 8.08 58.22 12.34
CA ILE A 278 6.90 59.08 12.24
C ILE A 278 6.78 60.05 13.43
N TYR A 279 7.76 60.16 14.30
CA TYR A 279 7.81 61.26 15.27
C TYR A 279 8.67 62.39 14.74
N PRO A 280 8.09 63.51 14.25
CA PRO A 280 8.84 64.73 14.03
C PRO A 280 9.19 65.32 15.40
N THR A 281 10.47 65.43 15.67
CA THR A 281 10.96 66.25 16.78
C THR A 281 10.58 67.73 16.57
N LYS A 282 9.39 68.12 17.02
CA LYS A 282 9.09 69.51 17.37
C LYS A 282 9.64 69.72 18.76
N THR A 283 10.73 70.46 18.86
CA THR A 283 11.00 71.38 19.97
C THR A 283 12.30 72.09 19.74
N LYS A 284 12.26 73.35 19.45
CA LYS A 284 12.92 74.46 20.13
C LYS A 284 12.94 75.69 19.28
N LYS A 285 11.92 76.45 19.40
CA LYS A 285 12.02 77.92 19.26
C LYS A 285 10.91 78.49 20.15
N GLU A 286 11.35 78.92 21.34
CA GLU A 286 10.76 80.04 22.07
C GLU A 286 11.54 80.20 23.39
N PHE A 287 12.41 81.13 23.43
CA PHE A 287 12.73 82.02 24.58
C PHE A 287 13.70 83.02 23.93
N GLY A 288 13.36 84.16 23.62
CA GLY A 288 12.89 85.26 24.36
C GLY A 288 14.06 86.00 25.01
N GLY A 289 14.34 87.15 24.58
CA GLY A 289 15.28 87.96 25.35
C GLY A 289 15.67 89.20 24.57
N LYS A 290 14.90 90.21 24.82
CA LYS A 290 15.08 91.67 24.56
C LYS A 290 16.41 92.20 25.06
N LYS A 291 16.79 93.34 24.44
CA LYS A 291 17.57 94.51 24.99
C LYS A 291 19.00 94.52 24.47
N ASN A 292 19.60 95.59 24.10
CA ASN A 292 19.37 97.03 24.08
C ASN A 292 20.43 97.58 23.08
N GLU A 293 20.08 98.51 22.29
CA GLU A 293 20.43 99.94 22.23
C GLU A 293 21.86 100.39 22.51
N LYS A 294 22.26 101.30 21.65
CA LYS A 294 23.30 102.35 21.79
C LYS A 294 24.71 101.90 21.32
N GLY A 295 25.34 102.57 20.47
CA GLY A 295 25.25 103.91 19.97
C GLY A 295 26.58 104.29 19.32
N LYS A 296 26.47 105.25 18.42
CA LYS A 296 27.42 106.30 18.06
C LYS A 296 28.74 106.00 17.36
N LYS A 297 28.79 106.55 16.15
CA LYS A 297 29.85 107.50 15.65
C LYS A 297 31.26 106.90 15.36
N LYS A 298 31.66 106.95 14.22
CA LYS A 298 32.14 108.02 13.35
C LYS A 298 32.26 107.45 11.97
#